data_9fc0a81bd26d2edc7f3c54ac1c442406
#
_entry.id   9fc0a81bd26d2edc7f3c54ac1c442406
#
_cell.length_a   1.000
_cell.length_b   1.000
_cell.length_c   1.000
_cell.angle_alpha   90.00
_cell.angle_beta   90.00
_cell.angle_gamma   90.00
#
_symmetry.space_group_name_H-M   'P 1'
#
loop_
_entity.id
_entity.type
_entity.pdbx_description
1 polymer ?
#
loop_
_entity_poly.entity_id
_entity_poly.type
_entity_poly.pdbx_seq_one_letter_code
_entity_poly.pdbx_strand_id
1 'polypeptide(L)'
;MLYETAARASEVLALDLEDLDLPGRRAKVLSKGGKTEWVFWSSGTAHLLPRLIRGRASGPVFISHRQPGPARRPAAQDLCPDTGRARLGYDRARILLGCYTGWDLHQLRHSAATHLGEKNVELQTIMAKTRHRNPRSAMRYIKPGAEAVAEATDLLDLGRGHR
;
A
#
# COMPACT_ATOMS: atom_id res chain seq x y z
N MET A 1 4.88 4.61 0.34
CA MET A 1 3.90 3.88 -0.52
C MET A 1 3.26 2.70 0.19
N LEU A 2 3.98 1.68 0.67
CA LEU A 2 3.39 0.49 1.34
C LEU A 2 2.38 0.83 2.45
N TYR A 3 2.72 1.75 3.33
CA TYR A 3 1.84 2.21 4.42
C TYR A 3 0.59 2.92 3.88
N GLU A 4 0.76 3.95 3.04
CA GLU A 4 -0.36 4.78 2.58
C GLU A 4 -1.35 4.03 1.69
N THR A 5 -0.87 3.08 0.88
CA THR A 5 -1.74 2.24 0.05
C THR A 5 -2.37 1.09 0.80
N ALA A 6 -1.80 0.68 1.93
CA ALA A 6 -2.11 -0.55 2.64
C ALA A 6 -2.08 -1.79 1.72
N ALA A 7 -1.35 -1.73 0.60
CA ALA A 7 -1.22 -2.81 -0.36
C ALA A 7 -0.29 -3.92 0.13
N ARG A 8 -0.39 -5.11 -0.44
CA ARG A 8 0.60 -6.16 -0.20
C ARG A 8 1.93 -5.76 -0.82
N ALA A 9 3.02 -6.09 -0.13
CA ALA A 9 4.35 -5.76 -0.62
C ALA A 9 4.63 -6.33 -2.02
N SER A 10 4.20 -7.56 -2.29
CA SER A 10 4.32 -8.18 -3.62
C SER A 10 3.57 -7.40 -4.71
N GLU A 11 2.40 -6.86 -4.41
CA GLU A 11 1.61 -6.04 -5.35
C GLU A 11 2.32 -4.71 -5.65
N VAL A 12 2.87 -4.06 -4.63
CA VAL A 12 3.60 -2.80 -4.80
C VAL A 12 4.93 -3.00 -5.53
N LEU A 13 5.65 -4.06 -5.22
CA LEU A 13 6.93 -4.37 -5.86
C LEU A 13 6.77 -4.83 -7.31
N ALA A 14 5.60 -5.33 -7.68
CA ALA A 14 5.26 -5.73 -9.04
C ALA A 14 4.91 -4.57 -9.97
N LEU A 15 4.66 -3.35 -9.43
CA LEU A 15 4.25 -2.19 -10.23
C LEU A 15 5.29 -1.81 -11.28
N ASP A 16 4.79 -1.50 -12.47
CA ASP A 16 5.50 -0.80 -13.52
C ASP A 16 5.10 0.69 -13.57
N LEU A 17 5.89 1.51 -14.23
CA LEU A 17 5.63 2.94 -14.32
C LEU A 17 4.31 3.24 -15.05
N GLU A 18 3.94 2.38 -15.99
CA GLU A 18 2.71 2.43 -16.77
C GLU A 18 1.45 2.15 -15.92
N ASP A 19 1.61 1.51 -14.76
CA ASP A 19 0.52 1.30 -13.80
C ASP A 19 0.17 2.53 -12.98
N LEU A 20 1.04 3.56 -13.02
CA LEU A 20 0.92 4.72 -12.15
C LEU A 20 0.07 5.82 -12.79
N ASP A 21 -0.93 6.29 -12.07
CA ASP A 21 -1.61 7.57 -12.30
C ASP A 21 -1.11 8.57 -11.24
N LEU A 22 -0.03 9.28 -11.58
CA LEU A 22 0.61 10.22 -10.65
C LEU A 22 -0.30 11.40 -10.28
N PRO A 23 -1.01 12.05 -11.23
CA PRO A 23 -1.97 13.10 -10.91
C PRO A 23 -3.10 12.60 -10.01
N GLY A 24 -3.66 11.41 -10.31
CA GLY A 24 -4.72 10.76 -9.52
C GLY A 24 -4.23 10.12 -8.23
N ARG A 25 -2.92 10.12 -7.96
CA ARG A 25 -2.29 9.50 -6.76
C ARG A 25 -2.72 8.07 -6.54
N ARG A 26 -2.73 7.27 -7.60
CA ARG A 26 -3.18 5.88 -7.58
C ARG A 26 -2.38 5.01 -8.55
N ALA A 27 -2.43 3.71 -8.33
CA ALA A 27 -1.85 2.73 -9.23
C ALA A 27 -2.76 1.52 -9.41
N LYS A 28 -2.62 0.86 -10.55
CA LYS A 28 -3.27 -0.42 -10.81
C LYS A 28 -2.40 -1.54 -10.23
N VAL A 29 -2.98 -2.38 -9.39
CA VAL A 29 -2.31 -3.58 -8.87
C VAL A 29 -3.08 -4.82 -9.26
N LEU A 30 -2.34 -5.89 -9.56
CA LEU A 30 -2.93 -7.19 -9.80
C LEU A 30 -3.11 -7.91 -8.46
N SER A 31 -4.35 -8.10 -8.02
CA SER A 31 -4.66 -8.77 -6.76
C SER A 31 -4.55 -10.29 -6.89
N LYS A 32 -4.40 -10.98 -5.75
CA LYS A 32 -4.43 -12.46 -5.71
C LYS A 32 -5.79 -12.95 -6.24
N GLY A 33 -5.80 -13.52 -7.43
CA GLY A 33 -7.01 -13.95 -8.15
C GLY A 33 -7.23 -13.21 -9.47
N GLY A 34 -6.20 -12.50 -9.97
CA GLY A 34 -6.17 -11.94 -11.33
C GLY A 34 -7.01 -10.67 -11.55
N LYS A 35 -7.63 -10.11 -10.50
CA LYS A 35 -8.38 -8.86 -10.64
C LYS A 35 -7.45 -7.66 -10.52
N THR A 36 -7.61 -6.73 -11.44
CA THR A 36 -6.98 -5.41 -11.37
C THR A 36 -7.77 -4.51 -10.42
N GLU A 37 -7.08 -3.92 -9.46
CA GLU A 37 -7.67 -3.04 -8.44
C GLU A 37 -6.82 -1.78 -8.30
N TRP A 38 -7.47 -0.68 -7.92
CA TRP A 38 -6.76 0.57 -7.65
C TRP A 38 -6.28 0.63 -6.20
N VAL A 39 -5.05 1.12 -6.02
CA VAL A 39 -4.51 1.51 -4.72
C VAL A 39 -4.20 3.00 -4.73
N PHE A 40 -4.48 3.67 -3.61
CA PHE A 40 -4.36 5.12 -3.48
C PHE A 40 -3.31 5.47 -2.44
N TRP A 41 -2.52 6.49 -2.72
CA TRP A 41 -1.55 7.05 -1.78
C TRP A 41 -1.86 8.52 -1.47
N SER A 42 -1.18 9.04 -0.46
CA SER A 42 -1.30 10.43 0.01
C SER A 42 -0.05 11.26 -0.39
N SER A 43 0.05 12.43 0.19
CA SER A 43 1.07 13.43 -0.13
C SER A 43 2.51 12.94 0.08
N GLY A 44 2.77 12.09 1.08
CA GLY A 44 4.11 11.55 1.35
C GLY A 44 4.66 10.77 0.16
N THR A 45 3.90 9.81 -0.34
CA THR A 45 4.28 9.05 -1.54
C THR A 45 4.32 9.94 -2.78
N ALA A 46 3.32 10.82 -2.95
CA ALA A 46 3.27 11.73 -4.10
C ALA A 46 4.52 12.64 -4.20
N HIS A 47 5.08 13.06 -3.07
CA HIS A 47 6.29 13.87 -3.01
C HIS A 47 7.56 13.07 -3.34
N LEU A 48 7.64 11.81 -2.91
CA LEU A 48 8.84 10.98 -3.04
C LEU A 48 8.90 10.19 -4.36
N LEU A 49 7.75 9.84 -4.92
CA LEU A 49 7.69 8.96 -6.08
C LEU A 49 8.36 9.54 -7.33
N PRO A 50 8.20 10.84 -7.69
CA PRO A 50 8.93 11.43 -8.82
C PRO A 50 10.45 11.37 -8.64
N ARG A 51 10.95 11.53 -7.40
CA ARG A 51 12.38 11.41 -7.09
C ARG A 51 12.90 9.97 -7.25
N LEU A 52 12.06 8.99 -6.95
CA LEU A 52 12.39 7.57 -7.16
C LEU A 52 12.42 7.24 -8.66
N ILE A 53 11.45 7.73 -9.41
CA ILE A 53 11.30 7.48 -10.84
C ILE A 53 12.47 8.12 -11.63
N ARG A 54 12.91 9.32 -11.26
CA ARG A 54 14.03 10.04 -11.88
C ARG A 54 13.93 10.17 -13.40
N GLY A 55 12.74 10.44 -13.91
CA GLY A 55 12.51 10.63 -15.35
C GLY A 55 12.44 9.34 -16.17
N ARG A 56 12.49 8.17 -15.57
CA ARG A 56 12.25 6.91 -16.28
C ARG A 56 10.84 6.89 -16.84
N ALA A 57 10.69 6.42 -18.10
CA ALA A 57 9.42 6.42 -18.80
C ALA A 57 8.67 5.09 -18.68
N SER A 58 9.37 3.97 -18.48
CA SER A 58 8.79 2.63 -18.49
C SER A 58 9.51 1.64 -17.58
N GLY A 59 8.90 0.46 -17.39
CA GLY A 59 9.47 -0.64 -16.62
C GLY A 59 9.26 -0.53 -15.11
N PRO A 60 9.95 -1.35 -14.31
CA PRO A 60 9.71 -1.51 -12.88
C PRO A 60 9.82 -0.20 -12.09
N VAL A 61 8.82 0.12 -11.26
CA VAL A 61 8.86 1.28 -10.35
C VAL A 61 10.02 1.16 -9.37
N PHE A 62 10.13 0.01 -8.72
CA PHE A 62 11.16 -0.28 -7.73
C PHE A 62 12.25 -1.13 -8.36
N ILE A 63 13.45 -0.59 -8.46
CA ILE A 63 14.61 -1.24 -9.07
C ILE A 63 15.72 -1.49 -8.05
N SER A 64 16.54 -2.50 -8.32
CA SER A 64 17.71 -2.83 -7.52
C SER A 64 18.75 -1.71 -7.60
N HIS A 65 19.61 -1.62 -6.57
CA HIS A 65 20.67 -0.60 -6.54
C HIS A 65 21.77 -0.87 -7.59
N ARG A 66 22.02 -2.13 -7.91
CA ARG A 66 23.06 -2.55 -8.87
C ARG A 66 22.40 -3.29 -10.05
N GLN A 67 23.06 -3.26 -11.20
CA GLN A 67 22.68 -4.11 -12.33
C GLN A 67 22.92 -5.59 -11.98
N PRO A 68 22.07 -6.50 -12.50
CA PRO A 68 22.29 -7.93 -12.34
C PRO A 68 23.54 -8.37 -13.08
N GLY A 69 24.30 -9.26 -12.48
CA GLY A 69 25.43 -9.90 -13.13
C GLY A 69 24.96 -10.87 -14.24
N PRO A 70 25.87 -11.25 -15.19
CA PRO A 70 25.53 -12.08 -16.34
C PRO A 70 24.92 -13.43 -15.97
N ALA A 71 25.35 -14.03 -14.85
CA ALA A 71 24.87 -15.32 -14.37
C ALA A 71 23.46 -15.29 -13.74
N ARG A 72 22.87 -14.10 -13.48
CA ARG A 72 21.58 -13.92 -12.81
C ARG A 72 20.72 -12.89 -13.53
N ARG A 73 20.76 -12.87 -14.86
CA ARG A 73 19.98 -11.92 -15.64
C ARG A 73 18.50 -12.29 -15.56
N PRO A 74 17.64 -11.41 -15.01
CA PRO A 74 16.20 -11.64 -14.93
C PRO A 74 15.55 -11.55 -16.32
N ALA A 75 14.26 -11.86 -16.40
CA ALA A 75 13.48 -11.68 -17.63
C ALA A 75 13.47 -10.22 -18.08
N ALA A 76 13.30 -9.98 -19.37
CA ALA A 76 13.37 -8.62 -19.95
C ALA A 76 12.34 -7.67 -19.31
N GLN A 77 11.15 -8.14 -18.97
CA GLN A 77 10.10 -7.37 -18.31
C GLN A 77 10.45 -6.93 -16.88
N ASP A 78 11.43 -7.60 -16.27
CA ASP A 78 11.91 -7.26 -14.93
C ASP A 78 13.17 -6.39 -14.97
N LEU A 79 13.57 -5.93 -16.14
CA LEU A 79 14.68 -5.01 -16.34
C LEU A 79 14.14 -3.61 -16.66
N CYS A 80 14.68 -2.62 -15.99
CA CYS A 80 14.45 -1.23 -16.36
C CYS A 80 15.18 -0.94 -17.68
N PRO A 81 14.49 -0.54 -18.75
CA PRO A 81 15.10 -0.30 -20.05
C PRO A 81 16.13 0.84 -20.00
N ASP A 82 15.88 1.87 -19.19
CA ASP A 82 16.75 3.05 -19.10
C ASP A 82 18.05 2.78 -18.34
N THR A 83 18.04 1.88 -17.33
CA THR A 83 19.15 1.71 -16.41
C THR A 83 19.77 0.32 -16.43
N GLY A 84 19.13 -0.66 -17.05
CA GLY A 84 19.51 -2.08 -17.02
C GLY A 84 19.42 -2.72 -15.63
N ARG A 85 18.81 -2.03 -14.65
CA ARG A 85 18.63 -2.53 -13.28
C ARG A 85 17.40 -3.41 -13.20
N ALA A 86 17.49 -4.45 -12.39
CA ALA A 86 16.37 -5.37 -12.20
C ALA A 86 15.32 -4.81 -11.24
N ARG A 87 14.08 -5.27 -11.40
CA ARG A 87 13.00 -5.12 -10.42
C ARG A 87 13.48 -5.52 -9.03
N LEU A 88 13.12 -4.73 -8.02
CA LEU A 88 13.46 -5.03 -6.63
C LEU A 88 12.66 -6.24 -6.15
N GLY A 89 13.34 -7.36 -5.92
CA GLY A 89 12.71 -8.58 -5.42
C GLY A 89 12.27 -8.45 -3.96
N TYR A 90 11.28 -9.26 -3.59
CA TYR A 90 10.66 -9.23 -2.26
C TYR A 90 11.66 -9.39 -1.11
N ASP A 91 12.53 -10.40 -1.17
CA ASP A 91 13.52 -10.66 -0.10
C ASP A 91 14.49 -9.51 0.05
N ARG A 92 14.94 -8.93 -1.06
CA ARG A 92 15.82 -7.77 -1.02
C ARG A 92 15.12 -6.55 -0.44
N ALA A 93 13.88 -6.31 -0.81
CA ALA A 93 13.06 -5.22 -0.23
C ALA A 93 12.87 -5.41 1.28
N ARG A 94 12.60 -6.65 1.73
CA ARG A 94 12.48 -7.00 3.15
C ARG A 94 13.76 -6.73 3.92
N ILE A 95 14.91 -7.18 3.40
CA ILE A 95 16.22 -6.94 4.02
C ILE A 95 16.49 -5.43 4.10
N LEU A 96 16.30 -4.69 3.02
CA LEU A 96 16.55 -3.25 3.00
C LEU A 96 15.66 -2.53 4.03
N LEU A 97 14.36 -2.81 4.06
CA LEU A 97 13.46 -2.18 5.03
C LEU A 97 13.89 -2.52 6.47
N GLY A 98 14.17 -3.79 6.75
CA GLY A 98 14.62 -4.23 8.07
C GLY A 98 15.91 -3.54 8.51
N CYS A 99 16.90 -3.43 7.61
CA CYS A 99 18.18 -2.77 7.91
C CYS A 99 18.04 -1.28 8.23
N TYR A 100 17.13 -0.57 7.52
CA TYR A 100 17.00 0.88 7.70
C TYR A 100 15.98 1.29 8.76
N THR A 101 15.00 0.45 9.05
CA THR A 101 13.86 0.83 9.92
C THR A 101 13.60 -0.14 11.06
N GLY A 102 14.16 -1.33 11.02
CA GLY A 102 13.82 -2.42 11.94
C GLY A 102 12.47 -3.07 11.65
N TRP A 103 11.74 -2.64 10.61
CA TRP A 103 10.38 -3.09 10.32
C TRP A 103 10.35 -4.15 9.22
N ASP A 104 9.32 -5.02 9.29
CA ASP A 104 8.99 -5.94 8.21
C ASP A 104 7.99 -5.29 7.22
N LEU A 105 8.05 -5.72 5.95
CA LEU A 105 7.15 -5.22 4.90
C LEU A 105 5.66 -5.38 5.26
N HIS A 106 5.32 -6.45 5.96
CA HIS A 106 3.94 -6.74 6.33
C HIS A 106 3.43 -5.85 7.47
N GLN A 107 4.34 -5.45 8.37
CA GLN A 107 4.02 -4.54 9.47
C GLN A 107 3.50 -3.18 8.98
N LEU A 108 4.01 -2.66 7.86
CA LEU A 108 3.54 -1.39 7.29
C LEU A 108 2.06 -1.44 6.90
N ARG A 109 1.62 -2.56 6.32
CA ARG A 109 0.21 -2.77 6.01
C ARG A 109 -0.64 -2.96 7.27
N HIS A 110 -0.13 -3.70 8.26
CA HIS A 110 -0.80 -3.85 9.55
C HIS A 110 -0.95 -2.51 10.26
N SER A 111 0.11 -1.72 10.35
CA SER A 111 0.06 -0.38 10.95
C SER A 111 -0.95 0.53 10.26
N ALA A 112 -1.00 0.51 8.92
CA ALA A 112 -2.01 1.28 8.18
C ALA A 112 -3.44 0.88 8.56
N ALA A 113 -3.73 -0.42 8.63
CA ALA A 113 -5.04 -0.92 9.00
C ALA A 113 -5.39 -0.61 10.47
N THR A 114 -4.41 -0.75 11.39
CA THR A 114 -4.59 -0.42 12.82
C THR A 114 -4.89 1.06 13.00
N HIS A 115 -4.10 1.96 12.39
CA HIS A 115 -4.33 3.40 12.51
C HIS A 115 -5.67 3.85 11.91
N LEU A 116 -6.18 3.15 10.88
CA LEU A 116 -7.53 3.41 10.38
C LEU A 116 -8.58 2.97 11.40
N GLY A 117 -8.40 1.81 12.04
CA GLY A 117 -9.28 1.34 13.11
C GLY A 117 -9.30 2.26 14.33
N GLU A 118 -8.12 2.74 14.77
CA GLU A 118 -7.97 3.71 15.87
C GLU A 118 -8.66 5.06 15.59
N LYS A 119 -8.82 5.40 14.30
CA LYS A 119 -9.55 6.59 13.85
C LYS A 119 -11.04 6.33 13.59
N ASN A 120 -11.58 5.24 14.11
CA ASN A 120 -12.97 4.84 13.97
C ASN A 120 -13.45 4.74 12.50
N VAL A 121 -12.54 4.43 11.56
CA VAL A 121 -12.93 4.19 10.17
C VAL A 121 -13.71 2.89 10.08
N GLU A 122 -14.83 2.92 9.38
CA GLU A 122 -15.72 1.76 9.22
C GLU A 122 -15.00 0.53 8.66
N LEU A 123 -15.43 -0.66 9.12
CA LEU A 123 -14.88 -1.95 8.70
C LEU A 123 -14.85 -2.10 7.17
N GLN A 124 -15.95 -1.75 6.50
CA GLN A 124 -16.04 -1.87 5.05
C GLN A 124 -15.00 -1.01 4.33
N THR A 125 -14.79 0.21 4.81
CA THR A 125 -13.78 1.13 4.26
C THR A 125 -12.36 0.59 4.50
N ILE A 126 -12.07 0.06 5.70
CA ILE A 126 -10.79 -0.60 5.99
C ILE A 126 -10.61 -1.82 5.08
N MET A 127 -11.65 -2.65 4.91
CA MET A 127 -11.60 -3.81 4.01
C MET A 127 -11.35 -3.39 2.56
N ALA A 128 -12.03 -2.36 2.07
CA ALA A 128 -11.84 -1.82 0.73
C ALA A 128 -10.40 -1.29 0.55
N LYS A 129 -9.91 -0.51 1.50
CA LYS A 129 -8.54 0.05 1.46
C LYS A 129 -7.46 -1.03 1.48
N THR A 130 -7.63 -2.02 2.36
CA THR A 130 -6.68 -3.12 2.52
C THR A 130 -6.92 -4.28 1.57
N ARG A 131 -8.08 -4.32 0.91
CA ARG A 131 -8.53 -5.42 0.05
C ARG A 131 -8.56 -6.78 0.76
N HIS A 132 -9.02 -6.76 2.04
CA HIS A 132 -9.33 -7.98 2.76
C HIS A 132 -10.67 -8.54 2.28
N ARG A 133 -10.68 -9.81 1.86
CA ARG A 133 -11.90 -10.51 1.46
C ARG A 133 -12.65 -11.11 2.65
N ASN A 134 -11.93 -11.45 3.72
CA ASN A 134 -12.51 -12.03 4.92
C ASN A 134 -12.65 -10.96 6.02
N PRO A 135 -13.89 -10.65 6.45
CA PRO A 135 -14.14 -9.69 7.52
C PRO A 135 -13.40 -10.03 8.82
N ARG A 136 -13.33 -11.31 9.19
CA ARG A 136 -12.62 -11.75 10.41
C ARG A 136 -11.16 -11.29 10.42
N SER A 137 -10.51 -11.25 9.26
CA SER A 137 -9.13 -10.79 9.14
C SER A 137 -8.99 -9.28 9.35
N ALA A 138 -10.03 -8.51 9.03
CA ALA A 138 -10.04 -7.05 9.18
C ALA A 138 -10.56 -6.61 10.56
N MET A 139 -11.46 -7.39 11.20
CA MET A 139 -12.02 -7.08 12.51
C MET A 139 -10.96 -6.92 13.61
N ARG A 140 -9.81 -7.58 13.48
CA ARG A 140 -8.70 -7.43 14.46
C ARG A 140 -8.16 -6.00 14.57
N TYR A 141 -8.42 -5.16 13.57
CA TYR A 141 -7.99 -3.76 13.54
C TYR A 141 -9.03 -2.81 14.11
N ILE A 142 -10.26 -3.30 14.38
CA ILE A 142 -11.37 -2.50 14.88
C ILE A 142 -11.57 -2.82 16.34
N LYS A 143 -11.19 -1.87 17.17
CA LYS A 143 -11.45 -1.89 18.61
C LYS A 143 -12.11 -0.57 18.95
N PRO A 144 -13.46 -0.47 18.81
CA PRO A 144 -14.15 0.76 19.16
C PRO A 144 -13.88 1.07 20.64
N GLY A 145 -13.42 2.29 20.89
CA GLY A 145 -13.27 2.81 22.24
C GLY A 145 -14.62 3.12 22.86
N ALA A 146 -14.66 3.34 24.17
CA ALA A 146 -15.88 3.75 24.90
C ALA A 146 -16.49 5.04 24.31
N GLU A 147 -15.64 5.96 23.86
CA GLU A 147 -16.06 7.22 23.22
C GLU A 147 -16.87 6.97 21.93
N ALA A 148 -16.40 6.08 21.06
CA ALA A 148 -17.12 5.74 19.83
C ALA A 148 -18.47 5.06 20.10
N VAL A 149 -18.58 4.30 21.20
CA VAL A 149 -19.84 3.71 21.64
C VAL A 149 -20.79 4.78 22.18
N ALA A 150 -20.26 5.76 22.92
CA ALA A 150 -21.05 6.89 23.43
C ALA A 150 -21.58 7.75 22.27
N GLU A 151 -20.74 8.14 21.32
CA GLU A 151 -21.15 8.87 20.11
C GLU A 151 -22.24 8.13 19.33
N ALA A 152 -22.09 6.82 19.15
CA ALA A 152 -23.10 6.00 18.48
C ALA A 152 -24.42 5.95 19.29
N THR A 153 -24.34 6.03 20.62
CA THR A 153 -25.53 6.07 21.47
C THR A 153 -26.26 7.40 21.36
N ASP A 154 -25.51 8.51 21.28
CA ASP A 154 -26.08 9.86 21.11
C ASP A 154 -26.87 10.00 19.79
N LEU A 155 -26.46 9.27 18.74
CA LEU A 155 -27.19 9.22 17.48
C LEU A 155 -28.59 8.56 17.60
N LEU A 156 -28.81 7.78 18.65
CA LEU A 156 -30.12 7.15 18.93
C LEU A 156 -31.05 8.04 19.76
N ASP A 157 -30.56 9.18 20.25
CA ASP A 157 -31.38 10.14 21.01
C ASP A 157 -32.36 10.88 20.07
N LEU A 158 -33.53 10.32 19.88
CA LEU A 158 -34.63 10.89 19.10
C LEU A 158 -35.37 12.03 19.82
N GLY A 159 -34.89 12.43 21.03
CA GLY A 159 -35.69 13.18 21.99
C GLY A 159 -35.47 14.69 22.04
N ARG A 160 -34.59 15.31 21.27
CA ARG A 160 -34.41 16.77 21.25
C ARG A 160 -34.63 17.40 19.90
N GLY A 161 -35.82 17.16 19.34
CA GLY A 161 -36.36 18.00 18.28
C GLY A 161 -36.47 19.45 18.78
N HIS A 162 -35.92 20.38 18.01
CA HIS A 162 -36.01 21.81 18.22
C HIS A 162 -37.40 22.25 18.66
N ARG A 163 -37.49 22.85 19.83
CA ARG A 163 -38.51 23.87 20.16
C ARG A 163 -37.88 25.22 19.92
#